data_7e59aa4fc13dd0e985215b0e5faa3194
#
_entry.id   7e59aa4fc13dd0e985215b0e5faa3194
#
_cell.length_a   1.000
_cell.length_b   1.000
_cell.length_c   1.000
_cell.angle_alpha   90.00
_cell.angle_beta   90.00
_cell.angle_gamma   90.00
#
_symmetry.space_group_name_H-M   'P 1'
#
loop_
_entity.id
_entity.type
_entity.pdbx_description
1 polymer ?
#
loop_
_entity_poly.entity_id
_entity_poly.type
_entity_poly.pdbx_seq_one_letter_code
_entity_poly.pdbx_strand_id
1 'polypeptide(L)'
;MIAIEKIIKAAQSLKGVAIQTPLQYNEILSKRYNCKIYLKREDLQVVRSFKLRGAYAMMEALPKDKLKKGVVCNALKTKGKLFMPVTTPKQKINQVKRFGNGFVEIILTGDTYDAASAAAQAYAKEHKMTFIHPFNDELVIAGQGTVGLEIMNHNLEDIDYVFATIGGGGLVSGVGSYIKDIS
;
A
#
# COMPACT_ATOMS: atom_id res chain seq x y z
N MET A 1 16.48 2.15 7.14
CA MET A 1 15.79 3.00 6.17
C MET A 1 15.80 2.33 4.82
N ILE A 2 14.81 2.61 3.98
CA ILE A 2 14.77 2.09 2.61
C ILE A 2 15.60 3.01 1.72
N ALA A 3 16.45 2.45 0.87
CA ALA A 3 17.25 3.22 -0.09
C ALA A 3 16.35 3.96 -1.09
N ILE A 4 16.69 5.21 -1.39
CA ILE A 4 15.90 6.10 -2.25
C ILE A 4 15.73 5.53 -3.67
N GLU A 5 16.73 4.81 -4.17
CA GLU A 5 16.69 4.17 -5.49
C GLU A 5 15.57 3.13 -5.60
N LYS A 6 15.26 2.42 -4.50
CA LYS A 6 14.15 1.48 -4.46
C LYS A 6 12.80 2.19 -4.55
N ILE A 7 12.68 3.38 -3.92
CA ILE A 7 11.48 4.21 -3.98
C ILE A 7 11.29 4.78 -5.38
N ILE A 8 12.37 5.29 -6.00
CA ILE A 8 12.34 5.79 -7.38
C ILE A 8 11.95 4.67 -8.35
N LYS A 9 12.53 3.48 -8.21
CA LYS A 9 12.16 2.31 -9.02
C LYS A 9 10.69 1.93 -8.85
N ALA A 10 10.20 1.92 -7.60
CA ALA A 10 8.78 1.68 -7.33
C ALA A 10 7.88 2.75 -7.98
N ALA A 11 8.29 4.03 -7.95
CA ALA A 11 7.53 5.09 -8.62
C ALA A 11 7.46 4.90 -10.14
N GLN A 12 8.52 4.40 -10.75
CA GLN A 12 8.53 4.07 -12.18
C GLN A 12 7.57 2.93 -12.52
N SER A 13 7.56 1.85 -11.71
CA SER A 13 6.66 0.72 -11.92
C SER A 13 5.19 1.06 -11.68
N LEU A 14 4.91 2.05 -10.84
CA LEU A 14 3.55 2.50 -10.53
C LEU A 14 2.93 3.42 -11.58
N LYS A 15 3.68 3.87 -12.59
CA LYS A 15 3.14 4.69 -13.69
C LYS A 15 2.00 3.96 -14.41
N GLY A 16 0.86 4.62 -14.51
CA GLY A 16 -0.34 4.05 -15.15
C GLY A 16 -1.12 3.05 -14.28
N VAL A 17 -0.64 2.75 -13.07
CA VAL A 17 -1.29 1.83 -12.11
C VAL A 17 -1.84 2.58 -10.91
N ALA A 18 -1.00 3.34 -10.23
CA ALA A 18 -1.43 4.21 -9.14
C ALA A 18 -1.71 5.62 -9.66
N ILE A 19 -2.74 6.22 -9.13
CA ILE A 19 -3.06 7.63 -9.41
C ILE A 19 -2.07 8.49 -8.62
N GLN A 20 -1.47 9.46 -9.28
CA GLN A 20 -0.78 10.54 -8.58
C GLN A 20 -1.85 11.43 -7.93
N THR A 21 -2.14 11.11 -6.66
CA THR A 21 -3.23 11.79 -5.94
C THR A 21 -2.87 13.24 -5.61
N PRO A 22 -3.86 14.14 -5.56
CA PRO A 22 -3.58 15.53 -5.26
C PRO A 22 -3.08 15.72 -3.83
N LEU A 23 -2.22 16.72 -3.64
CA LEU A 23 -1.88 17.33 -2.36
C LEU A 23 -2.77 18.56 -2.19
N GLN A 24 -3.88 18.40 -1.51
CA GLN A 24 -4.98 19.36 -1.46
C GLN A 24 -4.88 20.26 -0.23
N TYR A 25 -4.84 21.57 -0.43
CA TYR A 25 -4.98 22.54 0.67
C TYR A 25 -6.33 22.37 1.38
N ASN A 26 -6.32 22.36 2.71
CA ASN A 26 -7.53 22.27 3.52
C ASN A 26 -7.74 23.57 4.29
N GLU A 27 -8.62 24.42 3.79
CA GLU A 27 -8.90 25.74 4.35
C GLU A 27 -9.46 25.67 5.77
N ILE A 28 -10.35 24.72 6.04
CA ILE A 28 -11.01 24.59 7.36
C ILE A 28 -9.98 24.25 8.43
N LEU A 29 -9.15 23.23 8.18
CA LEU A 29 -8.10 22.85 9.14
C LEU A 29 -7.03 23.93 9.25
N SER A 30 -6.67 24.56 8.14
CA SER A 30 -5.66 25.64 8.16
C SER A 30 -6.11 26.83 9.00
N LYS A 31 -7.35 27.27 8.88
CA LYS A 31 -7.93 28.30 9.72
C LYS A 31 -8.00 27.88 11.20
N ARG A 32 -8.42 26.63 11.45
CA ARG A 32 -8.57 26.11 12.81
C ARG A 32 -7.25 26.07 13.59
N TYR A 33 -6.15 25.69 12.93
CA TYR A 33 -4.85 25.49 13.56
C TYR A 33 -3.85 26.63 13.27
N ASN A 34 -4.28 27.66 12.55
CA ASN A 34 -3.44 28.81 12.18
C ASN A 34 -2.12 28.41 11.49
N CYS A 35 -2.19 27.46 10.56
CA CYS A 35 -1.07 27.01 9.75
C CYS A 35 -1.55 26.48 8.38
N LYS A 36 -0.67 26.32 7.40
CA LYS A 36 -1.03 25.76 6.09
C LYS A 36 -1.12 24.24 6.18
N ILE A 37 -2.31 23.66 6.06
CA ILE A 37 -2.53 22.22 6.12
C ILE A 37 -2.92 21.70 4.73
N TYR A 38 -2.18 20.69 4.27
CA TYR A 38 -2.42 19.99 3.03
C TYR A 38 -2.73 18.52 3.29
N LEU A 39 -3.64 17.95 2.53
CA LEU A 39 -4.02 16.55 2.59
C LEU A 39 -3.54 15.82 1.35
N LYS A 40 -2.68 14.82 1.51
CA LYS A 40 -2.35 13.87 0.45
C LYS A 40 -3.48 12.85 0.33
N ARG A 41 -4.26 12.97 -0.73
CA ARG A 41 -5.57 12.32 -0.88
C ARG A 41 -5.47 10.87 -1.38
N GLU A 42 -4.81 9.99 -0.62
CA GLU A 42 -4.71 8.56 -0.96
C GLU A 42 -6.05 7.81 -0.87
N ASP A 43 -7.08 8.41 -0.31
CA ASP A 43 -8.46 7.95 -0.39
C ASP A 43 -9.05 8.04 -1.82
N LEU A 44 -8.44 8.82 -2.71
CA LEU A 44 -8.82 8.92 -4.12
C LEU A 44 -8.17 7.85 -5.00
N GLN A 45 -7.29 7.01 -4.47
CA GLN A 45 -6.79 5.85 -5.21
C GLN A 45 -7.93 4.91 -5.63
N VAL A 46 -7.71 4.13 -6.70
CA VAL A 46 -8.70 3.17 -7.22
C VAL A 46 -9.25 2.27 -6.12
N VAL A 47 -8.37 1.78 -5.23
CA VAL A 47 -8.74 0.93 -4.09
C VAL A 47 -9.02 1.71 -2.81
N ARG A 48 -9.12 3.03 -2.88
CA ARG A 48 -9.36 3.93 -1.75
C ARG A 48 -8.28 3.88 -0.66
N SER A 49 -7.04 3.57 -1.04
CA SER A 49 -5.93 3.43 -0.09
C SER A 49 -4.58 3.44 -0.78
N PHE A 50 -3.56 4.00 -0.10
CA PHE A 50 -2.16 3.96 -0.50
C PHE A 50 -1.59 2.53 -0.64
N LYS A 51 -2.23 1.53 -0.03
CA LYS A 51 -1.74 0.14 -0.01
C LYS A 51 -1.55 -0.48 -1.39
N LEU A 52 -2.25 0.03 -2.40
CA LEU A 52 -2.05 -0.35 -3.80
C LEU A 52 -0.58 -0.22 -4.22
N ARG A 53 0.08 0.86 -3.80
CA ARG A 53 1.44 1.20 -4.20
C ARG A 53 2.45 0.12 -3.80
N GLY A 54 2.46 -0.22 -2.51
CA GLY A 54 3.37 -1.25 -2.00
C GLY A 54 3.04 -2.65 -2.51
N ALA A 55 1.76 -3.00 -2.57
CA ALA A 55 1.34 -4.30 -3.08
C ALA A 55 1.75 -4.49 -4.55
N TYR A 56 1.58 -3.46 -5.37
CA TYR A 56 1.98 -3.54 -6.78
C TYR A 56 3.50 -3.58 -6.95
N ALA A 57 4.25 -2.72 -6.26
CA ALA A 57 5.70 -2.68 -6.33
C ALA A 57 6.33 -4.05 -5.98
N MET A 58 5.80 -4.71 -4.94
CA MET A 58 6.23 -6.05 -4.57
C MET A 58 5.87 -7.09 -5.65
N MET A 59 4.64 -7.06 -6.16
CA MET A 59 4.21 -8.07 -7.16
C MET A 59 4.95 -7.92 -8.49
N GLU A 60 5.18 -6.71 -8.93
CA GLU A 60 5.90 -6.43 -10.18
C GLU A 60 7.35 -6.92 -10.12
N ALA A 61 7.97 -6.85 -8.95
CA ALA A 61 9.33 -7.34 -8.72
C ALA A 61 9.43 -8.87 -8.58
N LEU A 62 8.29 -9.59 -8.46
CA LEU A 62 8.33 -11.05 -8.35
C LEU A 62 8.72 -11.71 -9.68
N PRO A 63 9.57 -12.75 -9.62
CA PRO A 63 9.85 -13.59 -10.79
C PRO A 63 8.56 -14.20 -11.39
N LYS A 64 8.50 -14.30 -12.71
CA LYS A 64 7.32 -14.80 -13.44
C LYS A 64 6.87 -16.20 -13.02
N ASP A 65 7.80 -17.07 -12.66
CA ASP A 65 7.51 -18.41 -12.14
C ASP A 65 6.80 -18.38 -10.78
N LYS A 66 7.16 -17.43 -9.90
CA LYS A 66 6.46 -17.20 -8.63
C LYS A 66 5.06 -16.62 -8.85
N LEU A 67 4.92 -15.66 -9.76
CA LEU A 67 3.62 -15.08 -10.10
C LEU A 67 2.65 -16.15 -10.68
N LYS A 68 3.15 -17.08 -11.51
CA LYS A 68 2.35 -18.20 -12.07
C LYS A 68 1.78 -19.13 -10.97
N LYS A 69 2.50 -19.33 -9.87
CA LYS A 69 2.02 -20.11 -8.72
C LYS A 69 0.92 -19.40 -7.93
N GLY A 70 0.73 -18.12 -8.17
CA GLY A 70 -0.19 -17.26 -7.45
C GLY A 70 0.44 -16.62 -6.23
N VAL A 71 -0.26 -15.63 -5.68
CA VAL A 71 0.17 -14.87 -4.52
C VAL A 71 -0.92 -14.86 -3.45
N VAL A 72 -0.51 -14.72 -2.22
CA VAL A 72 -1.44 -14.54 -1.09
C VAL A 72 -1.45 -13.05 -0.74
N CYS A 73 -2.33 -12.29 -1.40
CA CYS A 73 -2.60 -10.87 -1.13
C CYS A 73 -3.66 -10.30 -2.07
N ASN A 74 -3.94 -9.00 -1.99
CA ASN A 74 -4.74 -8.24 -2.99
C ASN A 74 -3.93 -8.06 -4.28
N ALA A 75 -4.23 -8.83 -5.32
CA ALA A 75 -3.44 -8.87 -6.55
C ALA A 75 -4.15 -8.28 -7.76
N LEU A 76 -3.36 -7.68 -8.65
CA LEU A 76 -3.74 -7.20 -9.97
C LEU A 76 -3.54 -8.32 -11.00
N LYS A 77 -4.63 -8.81 -11.63
CA LYS A 77 -4.62 -9.79 -12.74
C LYS A 77 -3.74 -11.05 -12.54
N THR A 78 -3.37 -11.36 -11.30
CA THR A 78 -2.67 -12.58 -10.92
C THR A 78 -3.59 -13.38 -10.01
N LYS A 79 -3.63 -14.70 -10.16
CA LYS A 79 -4.40 -15.56 -9.25
C LYS A 79 -3.92 -15.33 -7.81
N GLY A 80 -4.80 -14.85 -6.96
CA GLY A 80 -4.48 -14.52 -5.58
C GLY A 80 -5.49 -15.11 -4.61
N LYS A 81 -4.99 -15.46 -3.42
CA LYS A 81 -5.85 -15.81 -2.28
C LYS A 81 -5.71 -14.74 -1.21
N LEU A 82 -6.83 -14.20 -0.78
CA LEU A 82 -6.88 -13.18 0.25
C LEU A 82 -7.58 -13.72 1.49
N PHE A 83 -6.83 -13.81 2.55
CA PHE A 83 -7.33 -14.21 3.86
C PHE A 83 -7.84 -12.98 4.61
N MET A 84 -9.04 -13.08 5.14
CA MET A 84 -9.69 -12.01 5.90
C MET A 84 -10.39 -12.59 7.13
N PRO A 85 -10.43 -11.86 8.26
CA PRO A 85 -11.24 -12.27 9.40
C PRO A 85 -12.71 -12.45 9.03
N VAL A 86 -13.39 -13.38 9.67
CA VAL A 86 -14.85 -13.58 9.47
C VAL A 86 -15.66 -12.35 9.88
N THR A 87 -15.10 -11.52 10.76
CA THR A 87 -15.67 -10.24 11.22
C THR A 87 -15.54 -9.11 10.20
N THR A 88 -14.91 -9.37 9.04
CA THR A 88 -14.70 -8.33 8.02
C THR A 88 -16.02 -7.80 7.47
N PRO A 89 -16.23 -6.47 7.43
CA PRO A 89 -17.45 -5.88 6.91
C PRO A 89 -17.74 -6.32 5.46
N LYS A 90 -19.01 -6.66 5.17
CA LYS A 90 -19.46 -7.09 3.83
C LYS A 90 -19.08 -6.10 2.73
N GLN A 91 -19.11 -4.79 3.02
CA GLN A 91 -18.69 -3.76 2.07
C GLN A 91 -17.24 -3.95 1.62
N LYS A 92 -16.32 -4.24 2.54
CA LYS A 92 -14.90 -4.47 2.23
C LYS A 92 -14.72 -5.75 1.40
N ILE A 93 -15.43 -6.82 1.75
CA ILE A 93 -15.42 -8.08 0.98
C ILE A 93 -15.90 -7.84 -0.45
N ASN A 94 -17.01 -7.09 -0.63
CA ASN A 94 -17.55 -6.76 -1.95
C ASN A 94 -16.60 -5.89 -2.77
N GLN A 95 -15.91 -4.93 -2.16
CA GLN A 95 -14.87 -4.15 -2.82
C GLN A 95 -13.73 -5.03 -3.33
N VAL A 96 -13.25 -5.96 -2.51
CA VAL A 96 -12.20 -6.90 -2.91
C VAL A 96 -12.65 -7.78 -4.07
N LYS A 97 -13.87 -8.31 -4.03
CA LYS A 97 -14.43 -9.08 -5.16
C LYS A 97 -14.48 -8.26 -6.45
N ARG A 98 -14.96 -7.01 -6.35
CA ARG A 98 -15.04 -6.09 -7.50
C ARG A 98 -13.66 -5.79 -8.10
N PHE A 99 -12.68 -5.45 -7.30
CA PHE A 99 -11.33 -5.14 -7.77
C PHE A 99 -10.55 -6.39 -8.19
N GLY A 100 -10.81 -7.54 -7.55
CA GLY A 100 -10.19 -8.81 -7.88
C GLY A 100 -10.64 -9.38 -9.23
N ASN A 101 -11.78 -8.92 -9.77
CA ASN A 101 -12.31 -9.25 -11.11
C ASN A 101 -12.16 -10.75 -11.47
N GLY A 102 -12.50 -11.65 -10.55
CA GLY A 102 -12.40 -13.11 -10.73
C GLY A 102 -11.00 -13.70 -10.51
N PHE A 103 -9.96 -12.87 -10.34
CA PHE A 103 -8.60 -13.37 -10.09
C PHE A 103 -8.29 -13.59 -8.60
N VAL A 104 -9.14 -13.09 -7.70
CA VAL A 104 -8.94 -13.18 -6.25
C VAL A 104 -9.98 -14.07 -5.60
N GLU A 105 -9.52 -15.12 -4.95
CA GLU A 105 -10.32 -15.94 -4.05
C GLU A 105 -10.22 -15.39 -2.63
N ILE A 106 -11.37 -15.15 -1.99
CA ILE A 106 -11.42 -14.64 -0.62
C ILE A 106 -11.68 -15.82 0.32
N ILE A 107 -10.81 -16.00 1.31
CA ILE A 107 -10.91 -17.00 2.36
C ILE A 107 -11.18 -16.28 3.68
N LEU A 108 -12.37 -16.49 4.24
CA LEU A 108 -12.72 -15.95 5.56
C LEU A 108 -12.29 -16.94 6.64
N THR A 109 -11.43 -16.50 7.57
CA THR A 109 -10.89 -17.37 8.61
C THR A 109 -10.42 -16.57 9.82
N GLY A 110 -10.61 -17.12 11.01
CA GLY A 110 -10.29 -16.48 12.28
C GLY A 110 -11.13 -15.23 12.56
N ASP A 111 -11.10 -14.78 13.80
CA ASP A 111 -11.87 -13.62 14.25
C ASP A 111 -11.07 -12.33 14.24
N THR A 112 -9.73 -12.44 14.17
CA THR A 112 -8.77 -11.32 14.21
C THR A 112 -7.92 -11.26 12.95
N TYR A 113 -7.32 -10.10 12.72
CA TYR A 113 -6.34 -9.91 11.66
C TYR A 113 -5.15 -10.88 11.80
N ASP A 114 -4.65 -11.09 13.02
CA ASP A 114 -3.49 -11.94 13.28
C ASP A 114 -3.78 -13.41 12.98
N ALA A 115 -4.97 -13.89 13.36
CA ALA A 115 -5.42 -15.24 13.04
C ALA A 115 -5.54 -15.47 11.52
N ALA A 116 -6.14 -14.52 10.80
CA ALA A 116 -6.22 -14.59 9.35
C ALA A 116 -4.84 -14.51 8.68
N SER A 117 -3.93 -13.68 9.21
CA SER A 117 -2.55 -13.56 8.72
C SER A 117 -1.74 -14.85 8.95
N ALA A 118 -1.86 -15.48 10.11
CA ALA A 118 -1.22 -16.76 10.41
C ALA A 118 -1.70 -17.86 9.45
N ALA A 119 -3.01 -17.95 9.21
CA ALA A 119 -3.59 -18.88 8.26
C ALA A 119 -3.09 -18.64 6.83
N ALA A 120 -2.99 -17.38 6.42
CA ALA A 120 -2.45 -16.98 5.12
C ALA A 120 -1.00 -17.42 4.93
N GLN A 121 -0.15 -17.22 5.96
CA GLN A 121 1.26 -17.63 5.92
C GLN A 121 1.40 -19.16 5.88
N ALA A 122 0.63 -19.90 6.68
CA ALA A 122 0.61 -21.35 6.66
C ALA A 122 0.20 -21.88 5.28
N TYR A 123 -0.87 -21.34 4.71
CA TYR A 123 -1.35 -21.69 3.38
C TYR A 123 -0.30 -21.41 2.30
N ALA A 124 0.33 -20.25 2.33
CA ALA A 124 1.37 -19.87 1.38
C ALA A 124 2.57 -20.84 1.43
N LYS A 125 2.98 -21.25 2.62
CA LYS A 125 4.06 -22.21 2.84
C LYS A 125 3.70 -23.61 2.29
N GLU A 126 2.53 -24.13 2.62
CA GLU A 126 2.04 -25.42 2.19
C GLU A 126 1.93 -25.53 0.66
N HIS A 127 1.38 -24.48 0.02
CA HIS A 127 1.14 -24.45 -1.42
C HIS A 127 2.31 -23.84 -2.22
N LYS A 128 3.44 -23.53 -1.60
CA LYS A 128 4.63 -22.91 -2.21
C LYS A 128 4.28 -21.61 -2.98
N MET A 129 3.30 -20.86 -2.45
CA MET A 129 2.90 -19.55 -2.97
C MET A 129 3.69 -18.44 -2.28
N THR A 130 3.78 -17.28 -2.90
CA THR A 130 4.42 -16.12 -2.28
C THR A 130 3.44 -15.40 -1.38
N PHE A 131 3.78 -15.29 -0.09
CA PHE A 131 3.06 -14.42 0.84
C PHE A 131 3.58 -12.98 0.69
N ILE A 132 2.68 -12.05 0.41
CA ILE A 132 3.02 -10.62 0.34
C ILE A 132 2.71 -10.00 1.70
N HIS A 133 3.76 -9.62 2.41
CA HIS A 133 3.60 -8.98 3.72
C HIS A 133 2.99 -7.58 3.54
N PRO A 134 1.93 -7.21 4.29
CA PRO A 134 1.18 -5.98 4.05
C PRO A 134 1.93 -4.69 4.41
N PHE A 135 3.02 -4.77 5.18
CA PHE A 135 3.76 -3.58 5.65
C PHE A 135 5.23 -3.81 6.01
N ASN A 136 5.71 -5.05 6.19
CA ASN A 136 7.08 -5.34 6.65
C ASN A 136 7.92 -6.03 5.55
N ASP A 137 7.84 -5.52 4.33
CA ASP A 137 8.65 -5.94 3.20
C ASP A 137 9.26 -4.70 2.55
N GLU A 138 10.55 -4.77 2.20
CA GLU A 138 11.27 -3.62 1.64
C GLU A 138 10.62 -3.05 0.37
N LEU A 139 10.14 -3.91 -0.52
CA LEU A 139 9.51 -3.48 -1.76
C LEU A 139 8.13 -2.88 -1.50
N VAL A 140 7.41 -3.43 -0.52
CA VAL A 140 6.15 -2.85 -0.07
C VAL A 140 6.39 -1.48 0.54
N ILE A 141 7.38 -1.34 1.42
CA ILE A 141 7.74 -0.06 2.04
C ILE A 141 8.20 0.95 0.97
N ALA A 142 9.01 0.52 -0.01
CA ALA A 142 9.45 1.37 -1.11
C ALA A 142 8.26 1.89 -1.94
N GLY A 143 7.28 1.02 -2.23
CA GLY A 143 6.04 1.43 -2.89
C GLY A 143 5.26 2.48 -2.10
N GLN A 144 5.17 2.34 -0.78
CA GLN A 144 4.55 3.35 0.10
C GLN A 144 5.37 4.66 0.12
N GLY A 145 6.69 4.58 0.03
CA GLY A 145 7.60 5.73 -0.03
C GLY A 145 7.33 6.67 -1.22
N THR A 146 6.70 6.16 -2.29
CA THR A 146 6.30 7.00 -3.43
C THR A 146 5.29 8.08 -3.06
N VAL A 147 4.57 7.94 -1.95
CA VAL A 147 3.72 9.01 -1.39
C VAL A 147 4.58 10.19 -0.95
N GLY A 148 5.71 9.92 -0.29
CA GLY A 148 6.68 10.95 0.11
C GLY A 148 7.31 11.63 -1.11
N LEU A 149 7.71 10.85 -2.12
CA LEU A 149 8.22 11.39 -3.39
C LEU A 149 7.20 12.33 -4.05
N GLU A 150 5.94 11.95 -4.11
CA GLU A 150 4.89 12.81 -4.67
C GLU A 150 4.63 14.08 -3.84
N ILE A 151 4.73 14.01 -2.51
CA ILE A 151 4.60 15.18 -1.63
C ILE A 151 5.73 16.17 -1.90
N MET A 152 6.97 15.70 -1.90
CA MET A 152 8.13 16.57 -2.09
C MET A 152 8.26 17.15 -3.50
N ASN A 153 7.71 16.47 -4.51
CA ASN A 153 7.64 16.97 -5.88
C ASN A 153 6.51 18.01 -6.10
N HIS A 154 5.64 18.22 -5.13
CA HIS A 154 4.73 19.36 -5.13
C HIS A 154 5.52 20.60 -4.77
N ASN A 155 5.64 21.56 -5.68
CA ASN A 155 6.34 22.85 -5.47
C ASN A 155 5.68 23.67 -4.33
N LEU A 156 5.59 23.07 -3.15
CA LEU A 156 5.26 23.79 -1.93
C LEU A 156 6.52 24.47 -1.44
N GLU A 157 6.35 25.66 -0.89
CA GLU A 157 7.33 26.25 0.03
C GLU A 157 7.59 25.26 1.17
N ASP A 158 8.52 25.52 2.04
CA ASP A 158 8.98 24.65 3.11
C ASP A 158 7.86 23.84 3.81
N ILE A 159 8.11 22.55 3.98
CA ILE A 159 7.25 21.63 4.72
C ILE A 159 7.86 21.41 6.10
N ASP A 160 7.23 21.97 7.16
CA ASP A 160 7.72 21.81 8.52
C ASP A 160 7.42 20.41 9.09
N TYR A 161 6.25 19.86 8.81
CA TYR A 161 5.78 18.61 9.39
C TYR A 161 5.02 17.75 8.38
N VAL A 162 5.27 16.44 8.45
CA VAL A 162 4.48 15.44 7.73
C VAL A 162 3.86 14.48 8.73
N PHE A 163 2.53 14.44 8.77
CA PHE A 163 1.78 13.51 9.62
C PHE A 163 1.37 12.29 8.81
N ALA A 164 1.72 11.11 9.30
CA ALA A 164 1.32 9.84 8.71
C ALA A 164 0.69 8.94 9.75
N THR A 165 -0.39 8.25 9.39
CA THR A 165 -1.02 7.25 10.26
C THR A 165 -0.12 6.04 10.42
N ILE A 166 0.00 5.51 11.64
CA ILE A 166 0.80 4.34 11.96
C ILE A 166 -0.12 3.17 12.33
N GLY A 167 -0.12 2.14 11.47
CA GLY A 167 -0.61 0.81 11.81
C GLY A 167 0.59 -0.13 11.86
N GLY A 168 0.85 -0.88 10.77
CA GLY A 168 2.07 -1.72 10.65
C GLY A 168 3.37 -0.97 10.29
N GLY A 169 3.36 0.35 10.23
CA GLY A 169 4.56 1.18 10.03
C GLY A 169 5.01 1.38 8.57
N GLY A 170 4.52 0.59 7.61
CA GLY A 170 5.04 0.62 6.23
C GLY A 170 4.92 1.98 5.52
N LEU A 171 3.83 2.73 5.75
CA LEU A 171 3.67 4.07 5.17
C LEU A 171 4.69 5.06 5.75
N VAL A 172 4.71 5.18 7.07
CA VAL A 172 5.59 6.15 7.75
C VAL A 172 7.07 5.83 7.49
N SER A 173 7.43 4.54 7.42
CA SER A 173 8.79 4.12 7.09
C SER A 173 9.17 4.49 5.66
N GLY A 174 8.29 4.28 4.69
CA GLY A 174 8.56 4.64 3.30
C GLY A 174 8.64 6.15 3.07
N VAL A 175 7.65 6.89 3.56
CA VAL A 175 7.60 8.36 3.44
C VAL A 175 8.78 9.00 4.17
N GLY A 176 9.04 8.57 5.42
CA GLY A 176 10.14 9.10 6.22
C GLY A 176 11.52 8.77 5.64
N SER A 177 11.71 7.57 5.04
CA SER A 177 12.95 7.25 4.35
C SER A 177 13.20 8.21 3.18
N TYR A 178 12.18 8.46 2.34
CA TYR A 178 12.34 9.36 1.19
C TYR A 178 12.66 10.79 1.63
N ILE A 179 11.87 11.34 2.56
CA ILE A 179 12.04 12.73 3.01
C ILE A 179 13.41 12.92 3.65
N LYS A 180 13.84 11.97 4.51
CA LYS A 180 15.13 12.07 5.20
C LYS A 180 16.34 12.01 4.25
N ASP A 181 16.23 11.31 3.12
CA ASP A 181 17.34 11.18 2.16
C ASP A 181 17.50 12.45 1.27
N ILE A 182 16.45 13.29 1.16
CA ILE A 182 16.47 14.50 0.34
C ILE A 182 16.50 15.80 1.15
N SER A 183 16.38 15.72 2.49
CA SER A 183 16.53 16.85 3.42
C SER A 183 17.92 16.85 4.02
#